data_e2fb69ffef6608388e0d946456021392
#
_entry.id   e2fb69ffef6608388e0d946456021392
#
_cell.length_a   1.000
_cell.length_b   1.000
_cell.length_c   1.000
_cell.angle_alpha   90.00
_cell.angle_beta   90.00
_cell.angle_gamma   90.00
#
_symmetry.space_group_name_H-M   'P 1'
#
loop_
_entity.id
_entity.type
_entity.pdbx_description
1 polymer ?
#
loop_
_entity_poly.entity_id
_entity_poly.type
_entity_poly.pdbx_seq_one_letter_code
_entity_poly.pdbx_strand_id
1 'polypeptide(L)'
;MKIIKIETVRLTSRPTLIWVRVHTDEGLIGLGESWFGCAAVDADIHERIAPALIGADPSRIEALTRAARPYVGFCGTGAEIRAASAIDVALWDIIGQAAGKPLYALLGGATRDDIRVYNTCAGPDYVSQSSDVRPENFGLSGSTPIHGRHYEDLKAFMTRPDELAAELLEMSISSMKIWPFDFAALHTGSTRTAFSNSL
;
A
#
# COMPACT_ATOMS: atom_id res chain seq x y z
N MET A 1 -18.51 -21.17 8.17
CA MET A 1 -17.18 -20.54 8.28
C MET A 1 -17.22 -19.45 9.34
N LYS A 2 -16.24 -19.40 10.24
CA LYS A 2 -16.13 -18.38 11.29
C LYS A 2 -14.69 -17.88 11.39
N ILE A 3 -14.52 -16.61 11.69
CA ILE A 3 -13.22 -16.01 12.02
C ILE A 3 -12.78 -16.52 13.38
N ILE A 4 -11.61 -17.15 13.46
CA ILE A 4 -11.06 -17.71 14.70
C ILE A 4 -9.84 -16.98 15.23
N LYS A 5 -9.11 -16.26 14.35
CA LYS A 5 -7.91 -15.50 14.72
C LYS A 5 -7.69 -14.35 13.73
N ILE A 6 -7.26 -13.22 14.23
CA ILE A 6 -6.68 -12.13 13.43
C ILE A 6 -5.23 -11.96 13.89
N GLU A 7 -4.31 -11.95 12.94
CA GLU A 7 -2.88 -11.87 13.15
C GLU A 7 -2.30 -10.75 12.31
N THR A 8 -1.35 -10.03 12.87
CA THR A 8 -0.60 -8.99 12.16
C THR A 8 0.87 -9.39 12.04
N VAL A 9 1.48 -9.06 10.91
CA VAL A 9 2.89 -9.34 10.62
C VAL A 9 3.58 -8.04 10.25
N ARG A 10 4.65 -7.71 10.97
CA ARG A 10 5.51 -6.53 10.74
C ARG A 10 6.95 -6.98 10.61
N LEU A 11 7.67 -6.44 9.62
CA LEU A 11 9.08 -6.71 9.41
C LEU A 11 9.91 -5.48 9.75
N THR A 12 10.99 -5.68 10.49
CA THR A 12 11.94 -4.59 10.81
C THR A 12 12.60 -4.01 9.56
N SER A 13 12.79 -4.84 8.52
CA SER A 13 13.32 -4.42 7.22
C SER A 13 12.30 -3.63 6.36
N ARG A 14 11.03 -3.61 6.75
CA ARG A 14 9.94 -2.90 6.06
C ARG A 14 9.02 -2.23 7.10
N PRO A 15 9.50 -1.21 7.82
CA PRO A 15 8.78 -0.63 8.95
C PRO A 15 7.49 0.10 8.55
N THR A 16 7.33 0.42 7.26
CA THR A 16 6.15 1.08 6.69
C THR A 16 5.03 0.13 6.33
N LEU A 17 5.25 -1.19 6.34
CA LEU A 17 4.27 -2.20 5.94
C LEU A 17 3.78 -3.03 7.13
N ILE A 18 2.49 -3.34 7.10
CA ILE A 18 1.86 -4.29 8.01
C ILE A 18 0.91 -5.18 7.20
N TRP A 19 1.06 -6.48 7.34
CA TRP A 19 0.14 -7.47 6.77
C TRP A 19 -0.81 -7.96 7.84
N VAL A 20 -2.03 -8.24 7.42
CA VAL A 20 -3.11 -8.77 8.27
C VAL A 20 -3.54 -10.11 7.73
N ARG A 21 -3.60 -11.12 8.59
CA ARG A 21 -4.07 -12.46 8.28
C ARG A 21 -5.31 -12.76 9.09
N VAL A 22 -6.42 -12.99 8.41
CA VAL A 22 -7.69 -13.38 9.03
C VAL A 22 -7.88 -14.88 8.83
N HIS A 23 -7.86 -15.63 9.90
CA HIS A 23 -7.97 -17.10 9.90
C HIS A 23 -9.39 -17.54 10.15
N THR A 24 -9.84 -18.59 9.45
CA THR A 24 -11.15 -19.20 9.60
C THR A 24 -11.06 -20.60 10.17
N ASP A 25 -12.16 -21.08 10.76
CA ASP A 25 -12.33 -22.47 11.27
C ASP A 25 -12.33 -23.52 10.15
N GLU A 26 -12.46 -23.11 8.89
CA GLU A 26 -12.37 -23.98 7.71
C GLU A 26 -10.97 -24.00 7.07
N GLY A 27 -10.00 -23.36 7.71
CA GLY A 27 -8.59 -23.34 7.27
C GLY A 27 -8.25 -22.31 6.21
N LEU A 28 -9.19 -21.50 5.75
CA LEU A 28 -8.91 -20.39 4.86
C LEU A 28 -8.24 -19.24 5.63
N ILE A 29 -7.31 -18.57 4.97
CA ILE A 29 -6.58 -17.43 5.52
C ILE A 29 -6.66 -16.28 4.52
N GLY A 30 -7.37 -15.23 4.87
CA GLY A 30 -7.41 -14.00 4.07
C GLY A 30 -6.23 -13.09 4.39
N LEU A 31 -5.65 -12.50 3.35
CA LEU A 31 -4.54 -11.56 3.44
C LEU A 31 -5.00 -10.14 3.15
N GLY A 32 -4.67 -9.23 4.06
CA GLY A 32 -4.79 -7.80 3.87
C GLY A 32 -3.46 -7.10 4.13
N GLU A 33 -3.37 -5.86 3.69
CA GLU A 33 -2.17 -5.05 3.87
C GLU A 33 -2.53 -3.61 4.20
N SER A 34 -1.68 -2.94 4.97
CA SER A 34 -1.74 -1.50 5.17
C SER A 34 -0.35 -0.89 5.15
N TRP A 35 -0.31 0.42 4.91
CA TRP A 35 0.91 1.19 4.77
C TRP A 35 0.89 2.41 5.68
N PHE A 36 2.04 2.73 6.30
CA PHE A 36 2.27 3.79 7.28
C PHE A 36 1.50 3.67 8.61
N GLY A 37 2.14 4.17 9.65
CA GLY A 37 1.56 4.18 11.00
C GLY A 37 1.30 2.77 11.54
N CYS A 38 2.13 1.79 11.15
CA CYS A 38 1.91 0.37 11.40
C CYS A 38 1.66 0.03 12.86
N ALA A 39 2.31 0.73 13.81
CA ALA A 39 2.09 0.50 15.24
C ALA A 39 0.67 0.90 15.68
N ALA A 40 0.16 2.01 15.16
CA ALA A 40 -1.20 2.46 15.45
C ALA A 40 -2.26 1.58 14.76
N VAL A 41 -1.99 1.16 13.52
CA VAL A 41 -2.84 0.20 12.78
C VAL A 41 -2.91 -1.14 13.52
N ASP A 42 -1.78 -1.66 13.99
CA ASP A 42 -1.66 -2.88 14.75
C ASP A 42 -2.48 -2.82 16.04
N ALA A 43 -2.30 -1.78 16.82
CA ALA A 43 -3.06 -1.57 18.05
C ALA A 43 -4.57 -1.49 17.77
N ASP A 44 -5.00 -0.72 16.79
CA ASP A 44 -6.42 -0.59 16.44
C ASP A 44 -7.04 -1.92 16.00
N ILE A 45 -6.31 -2.72 15.22
CA ILE A 45 -6.76 -4.07 14.82
C ILE A 45 -6.99 -4.94 16.05
N HIS A 46 -6.03 -5.02 16.97
CA HIS A 46 -6.09 -5.95 18.09
C HIS A 46 -6.97 -5.47 19.26
N GLU A 47 -7.03 -4.17 19.52
CA GLU A 47 -7.80 -3.63 20.64
C GLU A 47 -9.28 -3.39 20.30
N ARG A 48 -9.58 -3.02 19.06
CA ARG A 48 -10.92 -2.61 18.66
C ARG A 48 -11.57 -3.57 17.65
N ILE A 49 -10.89 -3.91 16.56
CA ILE A 49 -11.50 -4.63 15.45
C ILE A 49 -11.58 -6.14 15.73
N ALA A 50 -10.50 -6.77 16.14
CA ALA A 50 -10.46 -8.22 16.34
C ALA A 50 -11.48 -8.69 17.37
N PRO A 51 -11.68 -8.06 18.55
CA PRO A 51 -12.71 -8.46 19.50
C PRO A 51 -14.14 -8.42 18.92
N ALA A 52 -14.39 -7.51 17.97
CA ALA A 52 -15.71 -7.38 17.34
C ALA A 52 -15.95 -8.41 16.22
N LEU A 53 -14.88 -8.96 15.62
CA LEU A 53 -14.98 -9.82 14.44
C LEU A 53 -14.76 -11.32 14.75
N ILE A 54 -14.07 -11.66 15.82
CA ILE A 54 -13.84 -13.07 16.21
C ILE A 54 -15.20 -13.76 16.44
N GLY A 55 -15.38 -14.95 15.84
CA GLY A 55 -16.61 -15.74 15.87
C GLY A 55 -17.62 -15.36 14.80
N ALA A 56 -17.42 -14.24 14.09
CA ALA A 56 -18.33 -13.81 13.02
C ALA A 56 -18.10 -14.61 11.73
N ASP A 57 -19.13 -14.62 10.87
CA ASP A 57 -19.05 -15.19 9.52
C ASP A 57 -18.40 -14.19 8.56
N PRO A 58 -17.22 -14.49 7.98
CA PRO A 58 -16.51 -13.60 7.07
C PRO A 58 -17.27 -13.32 5.76
N SER A 59 -18.27 -14.11 5.40
CA SER A 59 -19.09 -13.84 4.21
C SER A 59 -19.96 -12.59 4.34
N ARG A 60 -20.16 -12.10 5.56
CA ARG A 60 -20.94 -10.88 5.84
C ARG A 60 -20.08 -9.62 5.74
N ILE A 61 -19.34 -9.48 4.63
CA ILE A 61 -18.31 -8.44 4.43
C ILE A 61 -18.83 -7.04 4.80
N GLU A 62 -19.96 -6.61 4.23
CA GLU A 62 -20.53 -5.28 4.49
C GLU A 62 -20.81 -5.01 5.98
N ALA A 63 -21.35 -6.01 6.69
CA ALA A 63 -21.63 -5.89 8.10
C ALA A 63 -20.35 -5.80 8.94
N LEU A 64 -19.34 -6.62 8.60
CA LEU A 64 -18.06 -6.65 9.30
C LEU A 64 -17.23 -5.41 9.00
N THR A 65 -17.21 -4.95 7.76
CA THR A 65 -16.52 -3.69 7.38
C THR A 65 -17.15 -2.50 8.10
N ARG A 66 -18.49 -2.48 8.22
CA ARG A 66 -19.18 -1.44 8.99
C ARG A 66 -18.82 -1.50 10.48
N ALA A 67 -18.73 -2.69 11.07
CA ALA A 67 -18.31 -2.87 12.45
C ALA A 67 -16.83 -2.50 12.68
N ALA A 68 -15.97 -2.72 11.68
CA ALA A 68 -14.56 -2.35 11.72
C ALA A 68 -14.31 -0.85 11.57
N ARG A 69 -15.23 -0.09 10.98
CA ARG A 69 -15.11 1.37 10.86
C ARG A 69 -15.46 2.08 12.16
N PRO A 70 -14.79 3.19 12.48
CA PRO A 70 -15.18 4.01 13.64
C PRO A 70 -16.54 4.68 13.40
N TYR A 71 -17.33 4.79 14.45
CA TYR A 71 -18.67 5.40 14.39
C TYR A 71 -18.61 6.93 14.26
N VAL A 72 -17.64 7.57 14.90
CA VAL A 72 -17.53 9.03 14.91
C VAL A 72 -16.68 9.56 13.76
N GLY A 73 -17.20 10.54 13.03
CA GLY A 73 -16.62 11.04 11.79
C GLY A 73 -15.20 11.65 11.92
N PHE A 74 -14.82 12.18 13.09
CA PHE A 74 -13.46 12.68 13.29
C PHE A 74 -12.39 11.58 13.41
N CYS A 75 -12.79 10.31 13.57
CA CYS A 75 -11.90 9.15 13.53
C CYS A 75 -11.80 8.54 12.12
N GLY A 76 -12.12 9.25 11.06
CA GLY A 76 -12.36 8.70 9.73
C GLY A 76 -11.20 8.73 8.74
N THR A 77 -9.99 9.16 9.13
CA THR A 77 -8.90 9.41 8.16
C THR A 77 -7.53 8.84 8.55
N GLY A 78 -7.39 8.30 9.73
CA GLY A 78 -6.12 7.88 10.32
C GLY A 78 -5.86 6.37 10.24
N ALA A 79 -5.18 5.87 11.27
CA ALA A 79 -4.81 4.46 11.42
C ALA A 79 -6.04 3.55 11.45
N GLU A 80 -7.13 4.01 12.03
CA GLU A 80 -8.40 3.29 12.16
C GLU A 80 -9.04 2.94 10.81
N ILE A 81 -8.97 3.82 9.82
CA ILE A 81 -9.45 3.51 8.45
C ILE A 81 -8.49 2.59 7.72
N ARG A 82 -7.18 2.75 7.94
CA ARG A 82 -6.18 1.83 7.38
C ARG A 82 -6.33 0.42 7.95
N ALA A 83 -6.61 0.31 9.24
CA ALA A 83 -6.90 -0.96 9.90
C ALA A 83 -8.16 -1.61 9.34
N ALA A 84 -9.26 -0.85 9.25
CA ALA A 84 -10.53 -1.33 8.67
C ALA A 84 -10.37 -1.75 7.20
N SER A 85 -9.59 -0.99 6.40
CA SER A 85 -9.31 -1.31 5.00
C SER A 85 -8.52 -2.61 4.85
N ALA A 86 -7.50 -2.84 5.67
CA ALA A 86 -6.73 -4.09 5.64
C ALA A 86 -7.60 -5.31 5.97
N ILE A 87 -8.51 -5.17 6.93
CA ILE A 87 -9.49 -6.21 7.26
C ILE A 87 -10.46 -6.44 6.10
N ASP A 88 -10.99 -5.39 5.48
CA ASP A 88 -11.91 -5.50 4.34
C ASP A 88 -11.28 -6.29 3.18
N VAL A 89 -10.03 -5.96 2.82
CA VAL A 89 -9.28 -6.69 1.80
C VAL A 89 -9.11 -8.17 2.18
N ALA A 90 -8.78 -8.47 3.44
CA ALA A 90 -8.63 -9.86 3.91
C ALA A 90 -9.96 -10.62 3.87
N LEU A 91 -11.10 -9.99 4.16
CA LEU A 91 -12.42 -10.63 4.06
C LEU A 91 -12.76 -10.97 2.61
N TRP A 92 -12.53 -10.06 1.68
CA TRP A 92 -12.72 -10.31 0.25
C TRP A 92 -11.82 -11.44 -0.27
N ASP A 93 -10.57 -11.51 0.21
CA ASP A 93 -9.65 -12.59 -0.14
C ASP A 93 -10.18 -13.96 0.35
N ILE A 94 -10.70 -14.04 1.58
CA ILE A 94 -11.36 -15.27 2.08
C ILE A 94 -12.49 -15.71 1.15
N ILE A 95 -13.35 -14.78 0.75
CA ILE A 95 -14.52 -15.12 -0.10
C ILE A 95 -14.08 -15.53 -1.50
N GLY A 96 -13.03 -14.90 -2.05
CA GLY A 96 -12.38 -15.32 -3.29
C GLY A 96 -11.89 -16.77 -3.22
N GLN A 97 -11.17 -17.12 -2.16
CA GLN A 97 -10.68 -18.47 -1.90
C GLN A 97 -11.84 -19.47 -1.72
N ALA A 98 -12.83 -19.14 -0.89
CA ALA A 98 -14.00 -20.00 -0.64
C ALA A 98 -14.82 -20.28 -1.91
N ALA A 99 -14.93 -19.30 -2.79
CA ALA A 99 -15.62 -19.43 -4.06
C ALA A 99 -14.78 -20.08 -5.18
N GLY A 100 -13.47 -20.24 -4.98
CA GLY A 100 -12.52 -20.67 -6.01
C GLY A 100 -12.49 -19.75 -7.23
N LYS A 101 -12.71 -18.44 -7.02
CA LYS A 101 -12.81 -17.43 -8.09
C LYS A 101 -11.92 -16.23 -7.81
N PRO A 102 -11.36 -15.61 -8.87
CA PRO A 102 -10.68 -14.34 -8.71
C PRO A 102 -11.67 -13.25 -8.31
N LEU A 103 -11.19 -12.28 -7.56
CA LEU A 103 -12.03 -11.23 -6.97
C LEU A 103 -12.84 -10.45 -8.01
N TYR A 104 -12.25 -10.13 -9.16
CA TYR A 104 -12.98 -9.41 -10.21
C TYR A 104 -14.25 -10.16 -10.69
N ALA A 105 -14.21 -11.50 -10.69
CA ALA A 105 -15.38 -12.30 -11.08
C ALA A 105 -16.49 -12.25 -10.04
N LEU A 106 -16.16 -12.09 -8.76
CA LEU A 106 -17.12 -11.90 -7.68
C LEU A 106 -17.72 -10.49 -7.68
N LEU A 107 -16.96 -9.51 -8.15
CA LEU A 107 -17.36 -8.11 -8.20
C LEU A 107 -18.11 -7.73 -9.51
N GLY A 108 -18.55 -8.71 -10.29
CA GLY A 108 -19.37 -8.48 -11.48
C GLY A 108 -18.69 -8.78 -12.82
N GLY A 109 -17.46 -9.29 -12.81
CA GLY A 109 -16.71 -9.69 -14.01
C GLY A 109 -15.79 -8.61 -14.57
N ALA A 110 -14.95 -9.03 -15.51
CA ALA A 110 -14.03 -8.13 -16.19
C ALA A 110 -14.76 -7.23 -17.19
N THR A 111 -14.47 -5.95 -17.17
CA THR A 111 -14.96 -4.97 -18.16
C THR A 111 -13.92 -4.72 -19.26
N ARG A 112 -12.72 -5.23 -19.10
CA ARG A 112 -11.58 -5.16 -20.02
C ARG A 112 -10.60 -6.28 -19.71
N ASP A 113 -9.79 -6.68 -20.70
CA ASP A 113 -8.82 -7.76 -20.56
C ASP A 113 -7.48 -7.26 -20.00
N ASP A 114 -7.18 -5.96 -20.21
CA ASP A 114 -5.96 -5.32 -19.75
C ASP A 114 -6.22 -3.96 -19.10
N ILE A 115 -5.26 -3.50 -18.32
CA ILE A 115 -5.25 -2.19 -17.70
C ILE A 115 -3.94 -1.49 -18.06
N ARG A 116 -4.06 -0.29 -18.65
CA ARG A 116 -2.90 0.55 -18.92
C ARG A 116 -2.25 0.97 -17.62
N VAL A 117 -0.93 0.75 -17.52
CA VAL A 117 -0.13 1.11 -16.35
C VAL A 117 0.84 2.26 -16.67
N TYR A 118 1.31 2.93 -15.64
CA TYR A 118 2.42 3.86 -15.70
C TYR A 118 3.43 3.54 -14.60
N ASN A 119 4.69 3.94 -14.79
CA ASN A 119 5.70 3.86 -13.73
C ASN A 119 5.63 5.12 -12.86
N THR A 120 5.53 4.94 -11.54
CA THR A 120 5.56 6.06 -10.58
C THR A 120 6.95 6.62 -10.36
N CYS A 121 7.99 5.96 -10.87
CA CYS A 121 9.40 6.29 -10.63
C CYS A 121 9.78 6.36 -9.15
N ALA A 122 9.04 5.66 -8.30
CA ALA A 122 9.35 5.48 -6.90
C ALA A 122 10.02 4.12 -6.71
N GLY A 123 11.32 4.08 -6.58
CA GLY A 123 12.05 2.83 -6.41
C GLY A 123 11.78 2.15 -5.06
N PRO A 124 12.38 0.98 -4.81
CA PRO A 124 12.14 0.19 -3.61
C PRO A 124 12.62 0.87 -2.33
N ASP A 125 13.51 1.84 -2.45
CA ASP A 125 14.04 2.59 -1.31
C ASP A 125 13.18 3.80 -0.95
N TYR A 126 12.17 4.13 -1.78
CA TYR A 126 11.27 5.24 -1.52
C TYR A 126 10.46 4.99 -0.24
N VAL A 127 10.71 5.82 0.76
CA VAL A 127 10.04 5.77 2.07
C VAL A 127 10.02 4.36 2.71
N SER A 128 11.04 3.53 2.43
CA SER A 128 11.09 2.15 2.90
C SER A 128 11.68 2.00 4.30
N GLN A 129 12.47 2.97 4.76
CA GLN A 129 13.29 2.85 5.97
C GLN A 129 12.68 3.54 7.21
N SER A 130 11.60 4.30 7.05
CA SER A 130 10.98 5.06 8.13
C SER A 130 9.45 5.01 8.02
N SER A 131 8.78 5.01 9.18
CA SER A 131 7.32 5.14 9.24
C SER A 131 6.82 6.56 8.92
N ASP A 132 7.72 7.53 8.81
CA ASP A 132 7.41 8.93 8.52
C ASP A 132 7.58 9.24 7.02
N VAL A 133 6.59 9.90 6.43
CA VAL A 133 6.67 10.44 5.06
C VAL A 133 7.24 11.84 5.15
N ARG A 134 8.56 11.94 5.06
CA ARG A 134 9.30 13.20 5.02
C ARG A 134 10.28 13.20 3.87
N PRO A 135 10.63 14.36 3.32
CA PRO A 135 11.59 14.44 2.21
C PRO A 135 12.92 13.71 2.48
N GLU A 136 13.41 13.73 3.72
CA GLU A 136 14.64 13.06 4.14
C GLU A 136 14.55 11.53 4.00
N ASN A 137 13.34 10.99 3.94
CA ASN A 137 13.05 9.55 3.87
C ASN A 137 12.73 9.07 2.45
N PHE A 138 12.91 9.91 1.43
CA PHE A 138 12.58 9.54 0.04
C PHE A 138 13.55 8.56 -0.61
N GLY A 139 14.60 8.12 0.08
CA GLY A 139 15.47 7.05 -0.40
C GLY A 139 16.55 7.50 -1.37
N LEU A 140 16.84 8.81 -1.45
CA LEU A 140 17.82 9.35 -2.39
C LEU A 140 19.27 8.99 -2.07
N SER A 141 19.59 8.64 -0.84
CA SER A 141 20.96 8.48 -0.35
C SER A 141 21.48 7.03 -0.34
N GLY A 142 20.77 6.06 -0.89
CA GLY A 142 21.15 4.65 -0.75
C GLY A 142 20.58 3.70 -1.80
N SER A 143 20.43 4.13 -3.05
CA SER A 143 19.78 3.34 -4.09
C SER A 143 20.52 2.03 -4.41
N THR A 144 19.88 0.90 -4.12
CA THR A 144 20.33 -0.42 -4.56
C THR A 144 19.74 -0.70 -5.95
N PRO A 145 20.56 -1.06 -6.95
CA PRO A 145 20.06 -1.45 -8.27
C PRO A 145 19.14 -2.67 -8.18
N ILE A 146 18.02 -2.67 -8.90
CA ILE A 146 17.09 -3.78 -8.96
C ILE A 146 17.39 -4.62 -10.21
N HIS A 147 17.58 -5.94 -10.01
CA HIS A 147 17.53 -6.95 -11.07
C HIS A 147 18.17 -6.57 -12.41
N GLY A 148 19.50 -6.34 -12.41
CA GLY A 148 20.27 -6.12 -13.64
C GLY A 148 20.22 -4.71 -14.23
N ARG A 149 19.45 -3.80 -13.65
CA ARG A 149 19.51 -2.37 -14.00
C ARG A 149 20.72 -1.70 -13.35
N HIS A 150 21.31 -0.76 -14.07
CA HIS A 150 22.47 0.02 -13.59
C HIS A 150 22.08 1.12 -12.59
N TYR A 151 20.79 1.39 -12.42
CA TYR A 151 20.26 2.47 -11.59
C TYR A 151 18.86 2.14 -11.06
N GLU A 152 18.44 2.88 -10.08
CA GLU A 152 17.13 2.81 -9.45
C GLU A 152 16.24 3.93 -10.03
N ASP A 153 14.95 3.65 -10.26
CA ASP A 153 14.02 4.51 -10.99
C ASP A 153 13.88 5.91 -10.36
N LEU A 154 13.90 5.99 -9.03
CA LEU A 154 13.81 7.25 -8.31
C LEU A 154 14.99 8.18 -8.66
N LYS A 155 16.21 7.65 -8.67
CA LYS A 155 17.40 8.39 -9.03
C LYS A 155 17.46 8.65 -10.54
N ALA A 156 16.99 7.70 -11.34
CA ALA A 156 17.03 7.77 -12.79
C ALA A 156 16.20 8.94 -13.33
N PHE A 157 14.96 9.13 -12.85
CA PHE A 157 14.13 10.22 -13.37
C PHE A 157 14.69 11.62 -13.04
N MET A 158 15.52 11.72 -12.02
CA MET A 158 16.19 12.97 -11.65
C MET A 158 17.45 13.25 -12.44
N THR A 159 18.17 12.21 -12.91
CA THR A 159 19.51 12.34 -13.50
C THR A 159 19.59 11.88 -14.94
N ARG A 160 18.73 10.97 -15.38
CA ARG A 160 18.72 10.33 -16.70
C ARG A 160 17.28 9.97 -17.12
N PRO A 161 16.36 10.95 -17.14
CA PRO A 161 14.94 10.67 -17.42
C PRO A 161 14.69 10.12 -18.83
N ASP A 162 15.52 10.48 -19.79
CA ASP A 162 15.48 10.00 -21.17
C ASP A 162 15.82 8.51 -21.28
N GLU A 163 16.88 8.06 -20.60
CA GLU A 163 17.25 6.63 -20.54
C GLU A 163 16.15 5.82 -19.87
N LEU A 164 15.62 6.28 -18.73
CA LEU A 164 14.51 5.63 -18.04
C LEU A 164 13.26 5.56 -18.93
N ALA A 165 12.95 6.63 -19.64
CA ALA A 165 11.78 6.65 -20.55
C ALA A 165 11.97 5.65 -21.69
N ALA A 166 13.16 5.53 -22.27
CA ALA A 166 13.45 4.55 -23.32
C ALA A 166 13.28 3.12 -22.82
N GLU A 167 13.82 2.76 -21.66
CA GLU A 167 13.63 1.44 -21.04
C GLU A 167 12.16 1.12 -20.77
N LEU A 168 11.40 2.09 -20.24
CA LEU A 168 9.98 1.89 -19.98
C LEU A 168 9.20 1.62 -21.28
N LEU A 169 9.54 2.29 -22.37
CA LEU A 169 8.94 2.03 -23.68
C LEU A 169 9.25 0.63 -24.20
N GLU A 170 10.49 0.15 -24.02
CA GLU A 170 10.86 -1.25 -24.34
C GLU A 170 10.03 -2.25 -23.52
N MET A 171 9.67 -1.92 -22.28
CA MET A 171 8.77 -2.71 -21.42
C MET A 171 7.29 -2.53 -21.74
N SER A 172 6.95 -1.80 -22.82
CA SER A 172 5.57 -1.43 -23.18
C SER A 172 4.86 -0.54 -22.15
N ILE A 173 5.60 0.15 -21.31
CA ILE A 173 5.09 1.14 -20.36
C ILE A 173 5.22 2.54 -20.99
N SER A 174 4.13 3.07 -21.51
CA SER A 174 4.11 4.32 -22.30
C SER A 174 3.95 5.59 -21.48
N SER A 175 3.95 5.49 -20.17
CA SER A 175 3.75 6.65 -19.29
C SER A 175 4.60 6.52 -18.03
N MET A 176 5.17 7.64 -17.59
CA MET A 176 5.85 7.71 -16.30
C MET A 176 5.39 8.96 -15.53
N LYS A 177 5.38 8.87 -14.21
CA LYS A 177 5.10 9.97 -13.31
C LYS A 177 6.41 10.49 -12.75
N ILE A 178 6.68 11.77 -12.96
CA ILE A 178 7.84 12.47 -12.37
C ILE A 178 7.37 13.46 -11.31
N TRP A 179 8.17 13.67 -10.27
CA TRP A 179 7.85 14.53 -9.13
C TRP A 179 9.13 15.20 -8.57
N PRO A 180 9.81 16.02 -9.40
CA PRO A 180 11.12 16.60 -9.07
C PRO A 180 11.06 17.65 -7.96
N PHE A 181 9.89 18.21 -7.67
CA PHE A 181 9.72 19.30 -6.72
C PHE A 181 9.91 18.89 -5.27
N ASP A 182 9.65 17.63 -4.94
CA ASP A 182 9.86 17.09 -3.59
C ASP A 182 11.33 17.17 -3.19
N PHE A 183 12.24 16.94 -4.14
CA PHE A 183 13.69 17.07 -3.93
C PHE A 183 14.15 18.53 -3.82
N ALA A 184 13.55 19.40 -4.62
CA ALA A 184 13.84 20.82 -4.53
C ALA A 184 13.38 21.41 -3.18
N ALA A 185 12.27 20.93 -2.64
CA ALA A 185 11.76 21.32 -1.32
C ALA A 185 12.73 20.96 -0.17
N LEU A 186 13.45 19.84 -0.28
CA LEU A 186 14.52 19.47 0.67
C LEU A 186 15.59 20.53 0.83
N HIS A 187 16.03 21.10 -0.31
CA HIS A 187 17.15 22.06 -0.34
C HIS A 187 16.72 23.49 -0.01
N THR A 188 15.46 23.83 -0.28
CA THR A 188 14.98 25.22 -0.19
C THR A 188 14.05 25.47 0.98
N GLY A 189 13.58 24.40 1.65
CA GLY A 189 12.59 24.49 2.73
C GLY A 189 11.22 25.00 2.27
N SER A 190 11.02 25.20 0.95
CA SER A 190 9.79 25.74 0.38
C SER A 190 9.63 25.32 -1.08
N THR A 191 8.44 24.82 -1.42
CA THR A 191 8.06 24.52 -2.80
C THR A 191 8.03 25.76 -3.71
N ARG A 192 7.79 26.94 -3.15
CA ARG A 192 7.81 28.22 -3.89
C ARG A 192 9.20 28.62 -4.38
N THR A 193 10.23 28.40 -3.57
CA THR A 193 11.61 28.74 -3.91
C THR A 193 12.21 27.75 -4.92
N ALA A 194 11.71 26.51 -4.94
CA ALA A 194 12.10 25.50 -5.92
C ALA A 194 11.78 25.90 -7.36
N PHE A 195 10.65 26.55 -7.58
CA PHE A 195 10.24 27.03 -8.92
C PHE A 195 11.10 28.17 -9.47
N SER A 196 11.66 29.02 -8.61
CA SER A 196 12.45 30.17 -9.05
C SER A 196 13.89 29.81 -9.43
N ASN A 197 14.42 28.68 -8.99
CA ASN A 197 15.79 28.25 -9.23
C ASN A 197 15.93 27.22 -10.37
N SER A 198 14.82 26.78 -10.98
CA SER A 198 14.79 25.79 -12.07
C SER A 198 14.45 26.39 -13.45
N LEU A 199 14.39 27.73 -13.57
CA LEU A 199 14.28 28.50 -14.79
C LEU A 199 15.58 29.28 -15.00
#